data_f741c028de4dda91ba32a663124aedb9
#
_entry.id   f741c028de4dda91ba32a663124aedb9
#
_cell.length_a   1.000
_cell.length_b   1.000
_cell.length_c   1.000
_cell.angle_alpha   90.00
_cell.angle_beta   90.00
_cell.angle_gamma   90.00
#
_symmetry.space_group_name_H-M   'P 1'
#
loop_
_entity.id
_entity.type
_entity.pdbx_description
1 polymer ?
#
loop_
_entity_poly.entity_id
_entity_poly.type
_entity_poly.pdbx_seq_one_letter_code
_entity_poly.pdbx_strand_id
1 'polypeptide(L)'
;TRSISATGLFLLIMMTVGLYSCTRTQKDIIPSADYAPYVNAYTGGVISQNSTIRIELTHDQPMVDMNNELKNTPFSFSPSLKGKAYWVSNNTIEFVPEEGALKPGTLYEGTFRLGDFIEVDKKLKELNFSFRVQERNFTLQLESLPITATQPNEINIKGDIRFSDVVKKEEVEKMLTASDGKK
;
A
#
# COMPACT_ATOMS: atom_id res chain seq x y z
N THR A 1 -26.27 21.03 50.10
CA THR A 1 -25.06 21.16 49.25
C THR A 1 -24.35 19.80 49.21
N ARG A 2 -24.48 19.09 48.08
CA ARG A 2 -23.78 17.79 47.89
C ARG A 2 -22.35 18.11 47.43
N SER A 3 -21.36 17.79 48.25
CA SER A 3 -19.96 17.88 47.88
C SER A 3 -19.63 16.74 46.95
N ILE A 4 -19.20 17.05 45.72
CA ILE A 4 -18.67 16.08 44.78
C ILE A 4 -17.28 15.68 45.30
N SER A 5 -17.10 14.41 45.62
CA SER A 5 -15.83 13.87 46.11
C SER A 5 -14.75 14.05 45.02
N ALA A 6 -13.55 14.47 45.43
CA ALA A 6 -12.40 14.69 44.53
C ALA A 6 -12.09 13.44 43.64
N THR A 7 -12.40 12.25 44.15
CA THR A 7 -12.29 10.96 43.39
C THR A 7 -13.29 10.86 42.26
N GLY A 8 -14.52 11.40 42.41
CA GLY A 8 -15.54 11.40 41.32
C GLY A 8 -15.18 12.36 40.21
N LEU A 9 -14.56 13.50 40.54
CA LEU A 9 -14.10 14.48 39.53
C LEU A 9 -12.90 13.96 38.73
N PHE A 10 -11.99 13.21 39.37
CA PHE A 10 -10.83 12.63 38.71
C PHE A 10 -11.24 11.51 37.73
N LEU A 11 -12.25 10.69 38.08
CA LEU A 11 -12.79 9.64 37.20
C LEU A 11 -13.52 10.23 35.97
N LEU A 12 -14.21 11.34 36.13
CA LEU A 12 -14.91 12.03 35.05
C LEU A 12 -13.92 12.65 34.04
N ILE A 13 -12.80 13.19 34.52
CA ILE A 13 -11.74 13.76 33.65
C ILE A 13 -11.00 12.68 32.87
N MET A 14 -10.78 11.50 33.46
CA MET A 14 -10.16 10.38 32.73
C MET A 14 -11.05 9.82 31.61
N MET A 15 -12.37 9.92 31.73
CA MET A 15 -13.31 9.40 30.72
C MET A 15 -13.45 10.30 29.48
N THR A 16 -13.05 11.58 29.57
CA THR A 16 -13.13 12.53 28.44
C THR A 16 -11.90 12.55 27.52
N VAL A 17 -10.78 11.98 27.96
CA VAL A 17 -9.53 11.94 27.16
C VAL A 17 -9.54 10.85 26.08
N GLY A 18 -10.45 9.87 26.16
CA GLY A 18 -10.50 8.71 25.25
C GLY A 18 -11.18 8.92 23.89
N LEU A 19 -11.80 10.09 23.60
CA LEU A 19 -12.63 10.26 22.42
C LEU A 19 -12.04 11.14 21.30
N TYR A 20 -10.80 11.58 21.42
CA TYR A 20 -10.11 12.22 20.30
C TYR A 20 -9.45 11.19 19.37
N SER A 21 -10.24 10.24 18.85
CA SER A 21 -9.88 9.52 17.64
C SER A 21 -10.04 10.46 16.46
N CYS A 22 -9.04 11.29 16.22
CA CYS A 22 -8.95 12.12 15.04
C CYS A 22 -8.74 11.19 13.85
N THR A 23 -9.79 10.77 13.17
CA THR A 23 -9.72 10.18 11.82
C THR A 23 -9.18 11.26 10.88
N ARG A 24 -7.86 11.37 10.81
CA ARG A 24 -7.19 12.23 9.85
C ARG A 24 -7.49 11.64 8.48
N THR A 25 -8.39 12.27 7.74
CA THR A 25 -8.60 11.93 6.33
C THR A 25 -7.25 12.17 5.63
N GLN A 26 -6.50 11.11 5.41
CA GLN A 26 -5.24 11.16 4.68
C GLN A 26 -5.55 11.58 3.24
N LYS A 27 -5.06 12.76 2.85
CA LYS A 27 -5.24 13.30 1.51
C LYS A 27 -4.07 12.87 0.65
N ASP A 28 -4.36 12.50 -0.60
CA ASP A 28 -3.32 12.18 -1.58
C ASP A 28 -2.41 13.39 -1.82
N ILE A 29 -1.11 13.14 -1.85
CA ILE A 29 -0.08 14.13 -2.17
C ILE A 29 0.27 13.98 -3.65
N ILE A 30 -0.05 15.02 -4.41
CA ILE A 30 0.28 15.12 -5.84
C ILE A 30 1.36 16.18 -5.98
N PRO A 31 2.54 15.85 -6.56
CA PRO A 31 3.59 16.83 -6.83
C PRO A 31 3.09 18.01 -7.65
N SER A 32 3.63 19.20 -7.36
CA SER A 32 3.28 20.39 -8.13
C SER A 32 3.85 20.32 -9.56
N ALA A 33 3.26 21.09 -10.48
CA ALA A 33 3.73 21.21 -11.86
C ALA A 33 5.16 21.75 -11.98
N ASP A 34 5.71 22.37 -10.92
CA ASP A 34 7.09 22.87 -10.89
C ASP A 34 8.13 21.75 -11.05
N TYR A 35 7.76 20.50 -10.77
CA TYR A 35 8.64 19.34 -10.97
C TYR A 35 8.66 18.83 -12.43
N ALA A 36 7.73 19.22 -13.27
CA ALA A 36 7.63 18.72 -14.65
C ALA A 36 8.92 18.88 -15.49
N PRO A 37 9.76 19.91 -15.33
CA PRO A 37 11.05 19.98 -16.03
C PRO A 37 12.08 18.93 -15.62
N TYR A 38 11.89 18.27 -14.46
CA TYR A 38 12.88 17.39 -13.83
C TYR A 38 12.39 15.94 -13.70
N VAL A 39 11.09 15.72 -13.53
CA VAL A 39 10.47 14.43 -13.29
C VAL A 39 9.41 14.19 -14.35
N ASN A 40 9.61 13.13 -15.14
CA ASN A 40 8.69 12.69 -16.19
C ASN A 40 7.53 11.86 -15.63
N ALA A 41 7.84 10.95 -14.70
CA ALA A 41 6.84 10.10 -14.08
C ALA A 41 7.21 9.71 -12.65
N TYR A 42 6.20 9.39 -11.86
CA TYR A 42 6.36 8.85 -10.50
C TYR A 42 5.24 7.85 -10.19
N THR A 43 5.50 6.93 -9.28
CA THR A 43 4.47 6.01 -8.79
C THR A 43 3.48 6.75 -7.90
N GLY A 44 2.21 6.78 -8.32
CA GLY A 44 1.11 7.41 -7.60
C GLY A 44 -0.20 6.63 -7.76
N GLY A 45 -1.29 7.12 -7.15
CA GLY A 45 -2.60 6.49 -7.22
C GLY A 45 -2.68 5.17 -6.46
N VAL A 46 -3.36 4.16 -7.03
CA VAL A 46 -3.54 2.84 -6.41
C VAL A 46 -2.61 1.83 -7.08
N ILE A 47 -1.82 1.12 -6.26
CA ILE A 47 -0.84 0.13 -6.72
C ILE A 47 -1.10 -1.23 -6.08
N SER A 48 -0.62 -2.32 -6.71
CA SER A 48 -0.63 -3.67 -6.14
C SER A 48 0.33 -3.79 -4.95
N GLN A 49 0.05 -4.72 -4.05
CA GLN A 49 0.96 -5.06 -2.93
C GLN A 49 2.32 -5.61 -3.39
N ASN A 50 2.46 -6.00 -4.66
CA ASN A 50 3.70 -6.49 -5.24
C ASN A 50 4.39 -5.45 -6.15
N SER A 51 3.90 -4.21 -6.16
CA SER A 51 4.47 -3.14 -6.98
C SER A 51 5.80 -2.64 -6.42
N THR A 52 6.60 -2.09 -7.31
CA THR A 52 7.75 -1.26 -6.98
C THR A 52 7.39 0.22 -7.09
N ILE A 53 8.18 1.08 -6.46
CA ILE A 53 7.99 2.52 -6.49
C ILE A 53 9.06 3.14 -7.37
N ARG A 54 8.67 3.87 -8.41
CA ARG A 54 9.56 4.43 -9.42
C ARG A 54 9.47 5.94 -9.50
N ILE A 55 10.63 6.55 -9.74
CA ILE A 55 10.74 7.95 -10.18
C ILE A 55 11.53 7.94 -11.48
N GLU A 56 10.93 8.49 -12.53
CA GLU A 56 11.54 8.68 -13.85
C GLU A 56 11.92 10.15 -14.01
N LEU A 57 13.20 10.41 -14.19
CA LEU A 57 13.74 11.74 -14.44
C LEU A 57 13.55 12.12 -15.91
N THR A 58 13.48 13.41 -16.19
CA THR A 58 13.31 13.93 -17.57
C THR A 58 14.55 13.69 -18.42
N HIS A 59 15.73 13.66 -17.81
CA HIS A 59 17.02 13.55 -18.51
C HIS A 59 17.83 12.37 -17.95
N ASP A 60 18.58 11.73 -18.86
CA ASP A 60 19.52 10.69 -18.51
C ASP A 60 20.62 11.22 -17.58
N GLN A 61 20.97 10.42 -16.59
CA GLN A 61 22.09 10.69 -15.70
C GLN A 61 23.36 10.02 -16.23
N PRO A 62 24.50 10.72 -16.23
CA PRO A 62 25.77 10.13 -16.66
C PRO A 62 26.26 9.10 -15.64
N MET A 63 26.82 8.00 -16.14
CA MET A 63 27.54 6.99 -15.33
C MET A 63 26.72 6.38 -14.18
N VAL A 64 25.48 5.98 -14.43
CA VAL A 64 24.68 5.23 -13.46
C VAL A 64 25.18 3.80 -13.35
N ASP A 65 25.27 3.28 -12.13
CA ASP A 65 25.61 1.88 -11.86
C ASP A 65 24.31 1.06 -11.82
N MET A 66 23.94 0.54 -13.00
CA MET A 66 22.68 -0.17 -13.17
C MET A 66 22.66 -1.51 -12.43
N ASN A 67 21.50 -1.82 -11.84
CA ASN A 67 21.23 -3.05 -11.09
C ASN A 67 22.03 -3.23 -9.78
N ASN A 68 22.88 -2.29 -9.42
CA ASN A 68 23.50 -2.27 -8.10
C ASN A 68 22.69 -1.43 -7.11
N GLU A 69 22.63 -1.90 -5.88
CA GLU A 69 21.92 -1.22 -4.80
C GLU A 69 22.54 0.15 -4.53
N LEU A 70 21.71 1.18 -4.47
CA LEU A 70 22.13 2.51 -4.06
C LEU A 70 22.52 2.49 -2.57
N LYS A 71 23.77 2.84 -2.25
CA LYS A 71 24.28 2.84 -0.87
C LYS A 71 23.45 3.68 0.08
N ASN A 72 22.88 4.78 -0.43
CA ASN A 72 21.97 5.65 0.30
C ASN A 72 20.66 5.72 -0.47
N THR A 73 19.61 5.04 0.02
CA THR A 73 18.31 5.15 -0.63
C THR A 73 17.82 6.60 -0.65
N PRO A 74 17.46 7.13 -1.83
CA PRO A 74 16.91 8.49 -1.92
C PRO A 74 15.45 8.58 -1.49
N PHE A 75 14.83 7.45 -1.14
CA PHE A 75 13.43 7.38 -0.74
C PHE A 75 13.27 7.35 0.77
N SER A 76 12.24 8.00 1.27
CA SER A 76 11.69 7.79 2.61
C SER A 76 10.18 7.71 2.54
N PHE A 77 9.56 6.98 3.46
CA PHE A 77 8.12 6.71 3.44
C PHE A 77 7.49 6.85 4.82
N SER A 78 6.25 7.30 4.85
CA SER A 78 5.37 7.30 6.00
C SER A 78 4.03 6.62 5.63
N PRO A 79 3.64 5.51 6.27
CA PRO A 79 4.41 4.69 7.21
C PRO A 79 5.75 4.20 6.65
N SER A 80 6.71 3.88 7.53
CA SER A 80 8.04 3.39 7.12
C SER A 80 7.93 2.14 6.27
N LEU A 81 8.68 2.11 5.18
CA LEU A 81 8.74 1.01 4.23
C LEU A 81 10.17 0.51 4.09
N LYS A 82 10.39 -0.77 4.34
CA LYS A 82 11.69 -1.42 4.15
C LYS A 82 11.84 -1.86 2.71
N GLY A 83 13.03 -1.71 2.16
CA GLY A 83 13.34 -2.07 0.78
C GLY A 83 14.68 -1.51 0.35
N LYS A 84 14.97 -1.64 -0.94
CA LYS A 84 16.23 -1.26 -1.56
C LYS A 84 15.98 -0.45 -2.81
N ALA A 85 16.87 0.48 -3.14
CA ALA A 85 16.76 1.31 -4.34
C ALA A 85 17.84 0.97 -5.36
N TYR A 86 17.48 1.05 -6.64
CA TYR A 86 18.34 0.71 -7.78
C TYR A 86 18.12 1.68 -8.93
N TRP A 87 19.14 1.87 -9.76
CA TRP A 87 18.95 2.37 -11.11
C TRP A 87 18.49 1.23 -12.02
N VAL A 88 17.33 1.41 -12.67
CA VAL A 88 16.81 0.44 -13.66
C VAL A 88 16.97 0.93 -15.10
N SER A 89 17.25 2.22 -15.28
CA SER A 89 17.70 2.84 -16.52
C SER A 89 18.52 4.09 -16.21
N ASN A 90 19.05 4.78 -17.24
CA ASN A 90 19.83 6.00 -17.04
C ASN A 90 19.02 7.17 -16.43
N ASN A 91 17.70 7.09 -16.45
CA ASN A 91 16.81 8.14 -15.92
C ASN A 91 15.78 7.62 -14.91
N THR A 92 15.79 6.34 -14.55
CA THR A 92 14.76 5.75 -13.68
C THR A 92 15.36 5.09 -12.47
N ILE A 93 14.91 5.53 -11.29
CA ILE A 93 15.26 4.97 -10.00
C ILE A 93 14.04 4.20 -9.48
N GLU A 94 14.25 2.97 -9.06
CA GLU A 94 13.24 2.08 -8.52
C GLU A 94 13.55 1.73 -7.08
N PHE A 95 12.55 1.85 -6.21
CA PHE A 95 12.57 1.28 -4.87
C PHE A 95 11.79 -0.02 -4.88
N VAL A 96 12.43 -1.09 -4.46
CA VAL A 96 11.87 -2.44 -4.35
C VAL A 96 11.57 -2.71 -2.88
N PRO A 97 10.30 -2.69 -2.44
CA PRO A 97 9.92 -3.05 -1.09
C PRO A 97 10.28 -4.50 -0.76
N GLU A 98 10.61 -4.79 0.50
CA GLU A 98 10.69 -6.17 0.98
C GLU A 98 9.34 -6.88 0.80
N GLU A 99 9.37 -8.21 0.61
CA GLU A 99 8.16 -9.01 0.44
C GLU A 99 7.18 -8.80 1.60
N GLY A 100 5.94 -8.46 1.27
CA GLY A 100 4.88 -8.17 2.25
C GLY A 100 5.03 -6.86 3.03
N ALA A 101 5.97 -6.00 2.66
CA ALA A 101 6.14 -4.69 3.30
C ALA A 101 4.98 -3.74 2.94
N LEU A 102 4.50 -3.77 1.70
CA LEU A 102 3.32 -3.01 1.28
C LEU A 102 2.05 -3.60 1.88
N LYS A 103 1.39 -2.86 2.76
CA LYS A 103 0.18 -3.32 3.46
C LYS A 103 -1.07 -2.91 2.68
N PRO A 104 -1.98 -3.84 2.35
CA PRO A 104 -3.22 -3.55 1.66
C PRO A 104 -4.02 -2.44 2.34
N GLY A 105 -4.65 -1.57 1.54
CA GLY A 105 -5.47 -0.44 2.00
C GLY A 105 -4.67 0.75 2.57
N THR A 106 -3.35 0.62 2.73
CA THR A 106 -2.53 1.66 3.35
C THR A 106 -2.16 2.75 2.34
N LEU A 107 -2.33 4.01 2.74
CA LEU A 107 -1.76 5.15 2.04
C LEU A 107 -0.34 5.37 2.54
N TYR A 108 0.60 5.40 1.62
CA TYR A 108 2.01 5.75 1.87
C TYR A 108 2.29 7.14 1.30
N GLU A 109 2.88 7.98 2.13
CA GLU A 109 3.47 9.25 1.72
C GLU A 109 4.94 9.01 1.46
N GLY A 110 5.40 9.34 0.26
CA GLY A 110 6.79 9.17 -0.18
C GLY A 110 7.49 10.51 -0.33
N THR A 111 8.75 10.57 0.05
CA THR A 111 9.65 11.68 -0.26
C THR A 111 10.84 11.12 -1.04
N PHE A 112 11.14 11.71 -2.18
CA PHE A 112 12.29 11.40 -3.00
C PHE A 112 13.25 12.60 -3.03
N ARG A 113 14.53 12.38 -2.68
CA ARG A 113 15.56 13.42 -2.68
C ARG A 113 16.06 13.70 -4.09
N LEU A 114 15.31 14.50 -4.83
CA LEU A 114 15.63 14.90 -6.21
C LEU A 114 16.96 15.64 -6.30
N GLY A 115 17.27 16.47 -5.30
CA GLY A 115 18.52 17.24 -5.24
C GLY A 115 19.79 16.42 -5.10
N ASP A 116 19.69 15.10 -4.84
CA ASP A 116 20.86 14.20 -4.84
C ASP A 116 21.33 13.85 -6.27
N PHE A 117 20.47 14.07 -7.28
CA PHE A 117 20.70 13.66 -8.67
C PHE A 117 20.75 14.83 -9.65
N ILE A 118 20.01 15.89 -9.37
CA ILE A 118 19.86 17.04 -10.27
C ILE A 118 20.01 18.33 -9.47
N GLU A 119 20.71 19.30 -10.06
CA GLU A 119 20.75 20.65 -9.51
C GLU A 119 19.41 21.34 -9.71
N VAL A 120 18.72 21.62 -8.61
CA VAL A 120 17.38 22.24 -8.59
C VAL A 120 17.30 23.32 -7.53
N ASP A 121 16.32 24.20 -7.66
CA ASP A 121 15.98 25.17 -6.62
C ASP A 121 15.80 24.49 -5.26
N LYS A 122 16.19 25.18 -4.17
CA LYS A 122 16.11 24.66 -2.81
C LYS A 122 14.74 24.08 -2.45
N LYS A 123 13.65 24.69 -2.95
CA LYS A 123 12.26 24.29 -2.73
C LYS A 123 11.87 22.99 -3.47
N LEU A 124 12.65 22.56 -4.47
CA LEU A 124 12.40 21.38 -5.30
C LEU A 124 13.33 20.22 -5.00
N LYS A 125 14.19 20.33 -3.98
CA LYS A 125 15.15 19.28 -3.64
C LYS A 125 14.48 17.98 -3.19
N GLU A 126 13.24 18.05 -2.68
CA GLU A 126 12.48 16.91 -2.21
C GLU A 126 11.15 16.83 -2.95
N LEU A 127 10.93 15.76 -3.70
CA LEU A 127 9.66 15.45 -4.35
C LEU A 127 8.79 14.67 -3.37
N ASN A 128 7.67 15.28 -2.96
CA ASN A 128 6.69 14.61 -2.10
C ASN A 128 5.53 14.09 -2.95
N PHE A 129 5.16 12.83 -2.74
CA PHE A 129 4.10 12.13 -3.46
C PHE A 129 3.39 11.14 -2.55
N SER A 130 2.29 10.56 -3.00
CA SER A 130 1.65 9.46 -2.27
C SER A 130 1.11 8.40 -3.22
N PHE A 131 0.93 7.20 -2.67
CA PHE A 131 0.26 6.08 -3.33
C PHE A 131 -0.47 5.24 -2.28
N ARG A 132 -1.53 4.58 -2.71
CA ARG A 132 -2.31 3.66 -1.87
C ARG A 132 -2.15 2.25 -2.37
N VAL A 133 -1.94 1.32 -1.46
CA VAL A 133 -1.94 -0.11 -1.81
C VAL A 133 -3.39 -0.58 -1.96
N GLN A 134 -3.66 -1.33 -3.01
CA GLN A 134 -4.97 -1.91 -3.30
C GLN A 134 -5.48 -2.68 -2.07
N GLU A 135 -6.73 -2.43 -1.68
CA GLU A 135 -7.38 -3.19 -0.62
C GLU A 135 -7.60 -4.64 -1.06
N ARG A 136 -7.40 -5.57 -0.13
CA ARG A 136 -7.76 -6.98 -0.39
C ARG A 136 -9.27 -7.12 -0.37
N ASN A 137 -9.83 -7.52 -1.49
CA ASN A 137 -11.24 -7.84 -1.63
C ASN A 137 -11.40 -9.03 -2.58
N PHE A 138 -12.52 -9.72 -2.50
CA PHE A 138 -12.84 -10.81 -3.42
C PHE A 138 -14.34 -10.84 -3.72
N THR A 139 -14.67 -11.41 -4.85
CA THR A 139 -16.04 -11.75 -5.24
C THR A 139 -16.11 -13.24 -5.48
N LEU A 140 -17.08 -13.91 -4.84
CA LEU A 140 -17.37 -15.34 -5.03
C LEU A 140 -18.64 -15.47 -5.86
N GLN A 141 -18.54 -16.20 -6.97
CA GLN A 141 -19.68 -16.59 -7.80
C GLN A 141 -19.79 -18.10 -7.75
N LEU A 142 -20.91 -18.62 -7.21
CA LEU A 142 -21.20 -20.05 -7.20
C LEU A 142 -22.12 -20.39 -8.35
N GLU A 143 -21.81 -21.44 -9.09
CA GLU A 143 -22.67 -22.01 -10.10
C GLU A 143 -23.68 -22.94 -9.43
N SER A 144 -24.96 -22.81 -9.81
CA SER A 144 -25.99 -23.77 -9.41
C SER A 144 -25.74 -25.08 -10.17
N LEU A 145 -25.45 -26.15 -9.45
CA LEU A 145 -25.24 -27.45 -10.05
C LEU A 145 -26.55 -28.25 -10.04
N PRO A 146 -26.96 -28.83 -11.18
CA PRO A 146 -28.07 -29.76 -11.19
C PRO A 146 -27.67 -31.05 -10.46
N ILE A 147 -28.52 -31.51 -9.54
CA ILE A 147 -28.41 -32.84 -8.96
C ILE A 147 -28.59 -33.84 -10.07
N THR A 148 -27.57 -34.61 -10.44
CA THR A 148 -27.68 -35.63 -11.48
C THR A 148 -28.17 -36.94 -10.85
N ALA A 149 -29.15 -37.60 -11.48
CA ALA A 149 -29.71 -38.86 -11.02
C ALA A 149 -28.71 -40.03 -10.94
N THR A 150 -27.55 -39.87 -11.52
CA THR A 150 -26.46 -40.87 -11.56
C THR A 150 -25.54 -40.88 -10.33
N GLN A 151 -25.55 -39.82 -9.53
CA GLN A 151 -24.74 -39.70 -8.28
C GLN A 151 -25.57 -38.98 -7.19
N PRO A 152 -26.58 -39.63 -6.62
CA PRO A 152 -27.49 -38.96 -5.69
C PRO A 152 -26.86 -38.58 -4.34
N ASN A 153 -25.68 -39.06 -4.02
CA ASN A 153 -24.97 -38.83 -2.76
C ASN A 153 -23.77 -37.86 -2.90
N GLU A 154 -23.51 -37.34 -4.09
CA GLU A 154 -22.39 -36.41 -4.33
C GLU A 154 -22.93 -35.05 -4.79
N ILE A 155 -22.52 -34.02 -4.09
CA ILE A 155 -22.78 -32.64 -4.50
C ILE A 155 -21.45 -32.01 -4.90
N ASN A 156 -21.30 -31.70 -6.18
CA ASN A 156 -20.18 -30.92 -6.67
C ASN A 156 -20.53 -29.44 -6.63
N ILE A 157 -19.79 -28.64 -5.92
CA ILE A 157 -19.92 -27.17 -5.90
C ILE A 157 -18.85 -26.60 -6.85
N LYS A 158 -19.29 -25.81 -7.80
CA LYS A 158 -18.43 -25.13 -8.76
C LYS A 158 -18.57 -23.62 -8.64
N GLY A 159 -17.50 -22.88 -8.75
CA GLY A 159 -17.58 -21.43 -8.69
C GLY A 159 -16.25 -20.76 -8.96
N ASP A 160 -16.32 -19.45 -9.17
CA ASP A 160 -15.18 -18.59 -9.43
C ASP A 160 -14.96 -17.62 -8.27
N ILE A 161 -13.70 -17.46 -7.87
CA ILE A 161 -13.28 -16.44 -6.91
C ILE A 161 -12.39 -15.44 -7.67
N ARG A 162 -12.76 -14.16 -7.63
CA ARG A 162 -12.00 -13.07 -8.22
C ARG A 162 -11.48 -12.17 -7.12
N PHE A 163 -10.18 -11.97 -7.10
CA PHE A 163 -9.50 -11.09 -6.13
C PHE A 163 -9.21 -9.73 -6.76
N SER A 164 -9.21 -8.68 -5.94
CA SER A 164 -8.90 -7.31 -6.35
C SER A 164 -7.40 -7.08 -6.58
N ASP A 165 -6.53 -7.93 -6.00
CA ASP A 165 -5.07 -7.89 -6.15
C ASP A 165 -4.52 -9.31 -6.17
N VAL A 166 -3.23 -9.45 -6.42
CA VAL A 166 -2.53 -10.75 -6.50
C VAL A 166 -2.58 -11.47 -5.15
N VAL A 167 -3.01 -12.73 -5.17
CA VAL A 167 -3.07 -13.63 -4.00
C VAL A 167 -2.34 -14.92 -4.34
N LYS A 168 -1.59 -15.46 -3.39
CA LYS A 168 -0.92 -16.76 -3.56
C LYS A 168 -1.95 -17.90 -3.49
N LYS A 169 -1.82 -18.90 -4.35
CA LYS A 169 -2.73 -20.06 -4.41
C LYS A 169 -2.90 -20.73 -3.06
N GLU A 170 -1.80 -20.88 -2.33
CA GLU A 170 -1.76 -21.52 -1.01
C GLU A 170 -2.55 -20.74 0.06
N GLU A 171 -2.66 -19.42 -0.09
CA GLU A 171 -3.49 -18.58 0.79
C GLU A 171 -4.97 -18.80 0.48
N VAL A 172 -5.32 -18.90 -0.81
CA VAL A 172 -6.71 -19.16 -1.26
C VAL A 172 -7.19 -20.53 -0.77
N GLU A 173 -6.39 -21.56 -0.93
CA GLU A 173 -6.72 -22.92 -0.49
C GLU A 173 -6.99 -23.00 1.03
N LYS A 174 -6.28 -22.23 1.85
CA LYS A 174 -6.50 -22.14 3.30
C LYS A 174 -7.79 -21.42 3.70
N MET A 175 -8.30 -20.54 2.83
CA MET A 175 -9.54 -19.80 3.09
C MET A 175 -10.79 -20.63 2.76
N LEU A 176 -10.64 -21.67 1.94
CA LEU A 176 -11.76 -22.45 1.46
C LEU A 176 -12.01 -23.64 2.39
N THR A 177 -13.18 -23.65 3.00
CA THR A 177 -13.68 -24.81 3.77
C THR A 177 -15.08 -25.16 3.26
N ALA A 178 -15.30 -26.43 3.02
CA ALA A 178 -16.62 -26.96 2.70
C ALA A 178 -17.14 -27.81 3.87
N SER A 179 -18.40 -27.62 4.27
CA SER A 179 -19.05 -28.40 5.30
C SER A 179 -20.46 -28.81 4.84
N ASP A 180 -20.83 -30.06 5.08
CA ASP A 180 -22.17 -30.60 4.80
C ASP A 180 -23.23 -30.21 5.84
N GLY A 181 -22.86 -29.36 6.81
CA GLY A 181 -23.76 -28.90 7.87
C GLY A 181 -24.07 -29.93 8.95
N LYS A 182 -23.49 -31.14 8.90
CA LYS A 182 -23.61 -32.10 9.98
C LYS A 182 -22.65 -31.72 11.10
N LYS A 183 -23.18 -31.50 12.31
CA LYS A 183 -22.43 -31.29 13.54
C LYS A 183 -21.89 -32.63 14.09
#